data_1ed15dfc1eb49144b6e65cfb19ea5f84
#
_entry.id   1ed15dfc1eb49144b6e65cfb19ea5f84
#
_cell.length_a   1.000
_cell.length_b   1.000
_cell.length_c   1.000
_cell.angle_alpha   90.00
_cell.angle_beta   90.00
_cell.angle_gamma   90.00
#
_symmetry.space_group_name_H-M   'P 1'
#
loop_
_entity.id
_entity.type
_entity.pdbx_description
1 polymer ?
#
loop_
_entity_poly.entity_id
_entity_poly.type
_entity_poly.pdbx_seq_one_letter_code
_entity_poly.pdbx_strand_id
1 'polypeptide(L)'
;MRNRRSEVPRLLALQLFVVFMMLSCASSQPTRRLIVHVRQGFVGTIRIATCVGSSTASDVYARNDGAGETSACPARGEDVAVTLVRGGEQRVMAREEIVIPRTGDGIATSIQVNVRP
;
A
#
# COMPACT_ATOMS: atom_id res chain seq x y z
N MET A 1 -40.43 -16.59 32.05
CA MET A 1 -40.09 -17.46 30.92
C MET A 1 -40.08 -16.74 29.58
N ARG A 2 -40.98 -15.83 29.36
CA ARG A 2 -41.05 -15.07 28.08
C ARG A 2 -39.81 -14.21 27.84
N ASN A 3 -39.16 -13.70 28.89
CA ASN A 3 -37.98 -12.83 28.76
C ASN A 3 -36.74 -13.57 28.28
N ARG A 4 -36.65 -14.87 28.56
CA ARG A 4 -35.51 -15.68 28.11
C ARG A 4 -35.48 -15.85 26.59
N ARG A 5 -36.65 -15.91 25.96
CA ARG A 5 -36.73 -16.08 24.50
C ARG A 5 -36.29 -14.84 23.73
N SER A 6 -36.46 -13.66 24.33
CA SER A 6 -36.03 -12.42 23.69
C SER A 6 -34.53 -12.10 23.92
N GLU A 7 -33.95 -12.68 24.96
CA GLU A 7 -32.51 -12.45 25.26
C GLU A 7 -31.58 -13.29 24.39
N VAL A 8 -31.96 -14.53 24.08
CA VAL A 8 -31.15 -15.44 23.30
C VAL A 8 -30.83 -14.90 21.89
N PRO A 9 -31.77 -14.33 21.12
CA PRO A 9 -31.44 -13.74 19.84
C PRO A 9 -30.50 -12.53 19.92
N ARG A 10 -30.60 -11.75 21.00
CA ARG A 10 -29.70 -10.60 21.20
C ARG A 10 -28.26 -11.02 21.46
N LEU A 11 -28.08 -12.07 22.28
CA LEU A 11 -26.77 -12.61 22.56
C LEU A 11 -26.11 -13.19 21.31
N LEU A 12 -26.88 -13.92 20.50
CA LEU A 12 -26.39 -14.46 19.24
C LEU A 12 -25.99 -13.36 18.26
N ALA A 13 -26.75 -12.29 18.17
CA ALA A 13 -26.44 -11.16 17.32
C ALA A 13 -25.15 -10.47 17.74
N LEU A 14 -24.92 -10.29 19.03
CA LEU A 14 -23.70 -9.73 19.57
C LEU A 14 -22.48 -10.60 19.28
N GLN A 15 -22.61 -11.92 19.45
CA GLN A 15 -21.53 -12.86 19.17
C GLN A 15 -21.15 -12.84 17.69
N LEU A 16 -22.11 -12.82 16.79
CA LEU A 16 -21.87 -12.72 15.36
C LEU A 16 -21.17 -11.41 14.98
N PHE A 17 -21.55 -10.32 15.60
CA PHE A 17 -20.92 -9.04 15.37
C PHE A 17 -19.45 -9.04 15.78
N VAL A 18 -19.11 -9.57 16.94
CA VAL A 18 -17.75 -9.66 17.44
C VAL A 18 -16.89 -10.53 16.52
N VAL A 19 -17.41 -11.68 16.09
CA VAL A 19 -16.70 -12.57 15.16
C VAL A 19 -16.43 -11.86 13.83
N PHE A 20 -17.40 -11.13 13.32
CA PHE A 20 -17.24 -10.37 12.09
C PHE A 20 -16.14 -9.30 12.20
N MET A 21 -16.09 -8.59 13.32
CA MET A 21 -15.04 -7.60 13.58
C MET A 21 -13.66 -8.23 13.65
N MET A 22 -13.52 -9.38 14.30
CA MET A 22 -12.25 -10.10 14.38
C MET A 22 -11.77 -10.56 13.01
N LEU A 23 -12.67 -11.09 12.17
CA LEU A 23 -12.34 -11.50 10.82
C LEU A 23 -11.86 -10.33 9.95
N SER A 24 -12.50 -9.17 10.10
CA SER A 24 -12.07 -7.96 9.38
C SER A 24 -10.66 -7.51 9.78
N CYS A 25 -10.33 -7.56 11.07
CA CYS A 25 -9.00 -7.24 11.55
C CYS A 25 -7.97 -8.27 11.09
N ALA A 26 -8.31 -9.56 11.10
CA ALA A 26 -7.40 -10.63 10.71
C ALA A 26 -7.08 -10.63 9.22
N SER A 27 -7.99 -10.14 8.37
CA SER A 27 -7.80 -10.10 6.93
C SER A 27 -7.09 -8.84 6.43
N SER A 28 -6.92 -7.82 7.28
CA SER A 28 -6.25 -6.59 6.87
C SER A 28 -4.74 -6.81 6.82
N GLN A 29 -4.18 -6.68 5.61
CA GLN A 29 -2.74 -6.73 5.39
C GLN A 29 -2.15 -5.33 5.58
N PRO A 30 -0.95 -5.21 6.18
CA PRO A 30 -0.30 -3.92 6.26
C PRO A 30 0.02 -3.42 4.85
N THR A 31 -0.36 -2.18 4.58
CA THR A 31 -0.14 -1.53 3.29
C THR A 31 0.67 -0.28 3.51
N ARG A 32 1.80 -0.18 2.83
CA ARG A 32 2.62 1.01 2.83
C ARG A 32 2.22 1.90 1.66
N ARG A 33 2.00 3.17 1.94
CA ARG A 33 1.61 4.14 0.92
C ARG A 33 2.79 5.04 0.57
N LEU A 34 3.04 5.19 -0.72
CA LEU A 34 4.06 6.10 -1.24
C LEU A 34 3.42 7.07 -2.21
N ILE A 35 3.86 8.32 -2.13
CA ILE A 35 3.44 9.37 -3.06
C ILE A 35 4.66 9.69 -3.92
N VAL A 36 4.56 9.41 -5.21
CA VAL A 36 5.67 9.59 -6.15
C VAL A 36 5.43 10.82 -7.00
N HIS A 37 6.32 11.79 -6.88
CA HIS A 37 6.27 13.04 -7.63
C HIS A 37 7.18 12.96 -8.85
N VAL A 38 6.62 13.19 -10.03
CA VAL A 38 7.36 13.23 -11.29
C VAL A 38 7.04 14.50 -12.04
N ARG A 39 7.88 14.85 -13.01
CA ARG A 39 7.65 16.01 -13.86
C ARG A 39 6.39 15.85 -14.70
N GLN A 40 5.81 16.95 -15.07
CA GLN A 40 4.68 16.97 -15.98
C GLN A 40 5.05 16.30 -17.32
N GLY A 41 4.17 15.44 -17.82
CA GLY A 41 4.38 14.74 -19.08
C GLY A 41 5.30 13.53 -19.00
N PHE A 42 5.76 13.13 -17.79
CA PHE A 42 6.61 11.96 -17.67
C PHE A 42 5.87 10.68 -18.12
N VAL A 43 6.55 9.90 -18.94
CA VAL A 43 6.10 8.57 -19.40
C VAL A 43 7.30 7.63 -19.30
N GLY A 44 7.09 6.44 -18.84
CA GLY A 44 8.13 5.43 -18.74
C GLY A 44 8.16 4.75 -17.38
N THR A 45 9.28 4.15 -17.04
CA THR A 45 9.45 3.41 -15.80
C THR A 45 10.13 4.28 -14.74
N ILE A 46 9.49 4.39 -13.58
CA ILE A 46 10.10 4.99 -12.40
C ILE A 46 10.73 3.86 -11.59
N ARG A 47 12.01 4.04 -11.21
CA ARG A 47 12.72 3.08 -10.35
C ARG A 47 13.03 3.74 -9.03
N ILE A 48 12.53 3.16 -7.96
CA ILE A 48 12.70 3.69 -6.61
C ILE A 48 13.55 2.71 -5.82
N ALA A 49 14.74 3.16 -5.41
CA ALA A 49 15.56 2.38 -4.49
C ALA A 49 14.95 2.43 -3.09
N THR A 50 14.77 1.27 -2.48
CA THR A 50 14.20 1.14 -1.14
C THR A 50 15.28 1.08 -0.07
N CYS A 51 14.92 1.35 1.18
CA CYS A 51 15.82 1.27 2.33
C CYS A 51 17.00 2.25 2.22
N VAL A 52 16.80 3.41 1.61
CA VAL A 52 17.85 4.41 1.41
C VAL A 52 17.58 5.62 2.31
N GLY A 53 18.58 6.04 3.06
CA GLY A 53 18.48 7.20 3.93
C GLY A 53 17.71 6.93 5.22
N SER A 54 17.45 7.99 5.97
CA SER A 54 16.80 7.95 7.28
C SER A 54 15.51 8.77 7.35
N SER A 55 15.05 9.30 6.21
CA SER A 55 13.82 10.08 6.16
C SER A 55 12.58 9.17 6.39
N THR A 56 11.63 9.67 7.18
CA THR A 56 10.36 8.98 7.40
C THR A 56 9.26 9.44 6.44
N ALA A 57 9.59 10.32 5.49
CA ALA A 57 8.63 10.86 4.56
C ALA A 57 8.11 9.79 3.60
N SER A 58 6.81 9.84 3.33
CA SER A 58 6.18 8.95 2.33
C SER A 58 6.28 9.48 0.91
N ASP A 59 6.84 10.67 0.73
CA ASP A 59 6.98 11.32 -0.57
C ASP A 59 8.30 10.91 -1.23
N VAL A 60 8.21 10.54 -2.51
CA VAL A 60 9.36 10.20 -3.33
C VAL A 60 9.41 11.18 -4.51
N TYR A 61 10.54 11.81 -4.71
CA TYR A 61 10.73 12.76 -5.81
C TYR A 61 11.61 12.11 -6.87
N ALA A 62 10.99 11.68 -7.96
CA ALA A 62 11.71 11.06 -9.06
C ALA A 62 12.45 12.12 -9.90
N ARG A 63 13.66 11.79 -10.29
CA ARG A 63 14.45 12.64 -11.19
C ARG A 63 13.91 12.55 -12.62
N ASN A 64 14.46 13.34 -13.51
CA ASN A 64 14.00 13.38 -14.91
C ASN A 64 14.17 12.05 -15.63
N ASP A 65 15.10 11.20 -15.20
CA ASP A 65 15.33 9.87 -15.73
C ASP A 65 14.42 8.79 -15.09
N GLY A 66 13.57 9.18 -14.14
CA GLY A 66 12.70 8.27 -13.43
C GLY A 66 13.30 7.62 -12.21
N ALA A 67 14.51 7.99 -11.81
CA ALA A 67 15.16 7.43 -10.62
C ALA A 67 14.72 8.16 -9.37
N GLY A 68 14.41 7.42 -8.31
CA GLY A 68 14.06 7.97 -7.01
C GLY A 68 14.57 7.08 -5.89
N GLU A 69 14.48 7.58 -4.67
CA GLU A 69 14.93 6.88 -3.48
C GLU A 69 13.91 7.05 -2.36
N THR A 70 13.76 6.03 -1.54
CA THR A 70 12.92 6.07 -0.35
C THR A 70 13.58 5.36 0.81
N SER A 71 13.39 5.87 2.01
CA SER A 71 13.80 5.18 3.23
C SER A 71 12.86 4.03 3.59
N ALA A 72 11.71 3.96 2.97
CA ALA A 72 10.76 2.87 3.20
C ALA A 72 11.40 1.54 2.86
N CYS A 73 11.21 0.58 3.75
CA CYS A 73 11.76 -0.77 3.63
C CYS A 73 10.59 -1.75 3.70
N PRO A 74 9.91 -2.05 2.58
CA PRO A 74 8.77 -2.94 2.61
C PRO A 74 9.17 -4.31 3.15
N ALA A 75 8.49 -4.74 4.20
CA ALA A 75 8.74 -6.02 4.83
C ALA A 75 8.14 -7.16 4.00
N ARG A 76 8.51 -8.39 4.35
CA ARG A 76 7.94 -9.57 3.74
C ARG A 76 6.42 -9.58 3.95
N GLY A 77 5.66 -9.75 2.87
CA GLY A 77 4.20 -9.76 2.90
C GLY A 77 3.55 -8.39 3.00
N GLU A 78 4.33 -7.32 3.09
CA GLU A 78 3.80 -5.96 3.09
C GLU A 78 3.46 -5.52 1.67
N ASP A 79 2.26 -5.01 1.48
CA ASP A 79 1.83 -4.47 0.20
C ASP A 79 2.22 -3.00 0.07
N VAL A 80 2.40 -2.54 -1.16
CA VAL A 80 2.78 -1.15 -1.44
C VAL A 80 1.74 -0.54 -2.37
N ALA A 81 1.14 0.55 -1.93
CA ALA A 81 0.23 1.36 -2.74
C ALA A 81 0.95 2.63 -3.17
N VAL A 82 0.90 2.95 -4.46
CA VAL A 82 1.58 4.11 -5.02
C VAL A 82 0.57 5.09 -5.58
N THR A 83 0.69 6.34 -5.18
CA THR A 83 -0.04 7.47 -5.76
C THR A 83 0.95 8.28 -6.59
N LEU A 84 0.66 8.44 -7.87
CA LEU A 84 1.48 9.21 -8.78
C LEU A 84 1.01 10.66 -8.81
N VAL A 85 1.92 11.60 -8.62
CA VAL A 85 1.66 13.03 -8.80
C VAL A 85 2.50 13.50 -9.98
N ARG A 86 1.85 13.78 -11.09
CA ARG A 86 2.50 14.19 -12.35
C ARG A 86 1.97 15.56 -12.74
N GLY A 87 2.76 16.60 -12.46
CA GLY A 87 2.29 17.96 -12.62
C GLY A 87 1.10 18.24 -11.71
N GLY A 88 0.00 18.69 -12.26
CA GLY A 88 -1.25 18.89 -11.51
C GLY A 88 -2.15 17.67 -11.43
N GLU A 89 -1.75 16.55 -12.01
CA GLU A 89 -2.52 15.32 -12.05
C GLU A 89 -2.11 14.38 -10.91
N GLN A 90 -3.09 13.78 -10.26
CA GLN A 90 -2.89 12.80 -9.19
C GLN A 90 -3.64 11.52 -9.53
N ARG A 91 -2.95 10.39 -9.50
CA ARG A 91 -3.54 9.11 -9.87
C ARG A 91 -3.04 8.00 -8.96
N VAL A 92 -3.95 7.16 -8.49
CA VAL A 92 -3.59 5.93 -7.78
C VAL A 92 -3.18 4.89 -8.81
N MET A 93 -1.97 4.35 -8.69
CA MET A 93 -1.45 3.36 -9.62
C MET A 93 -2.11 2.02 -9.39
N ALA A 94 -2.45 1.33 -10.48
CA ALA A 94 -2.98 -0.02 -10.43
C ALA A 94 -1.88 -1.01 -10.01
N ARG A 95 -2.28 -2.12 -9.41
CA ARG A 95 -1.33 -3.13 -8.92
C ARG A 95 -0.45 -3.70 -10.03
N GLU A 96 -1.00 -3.90 -11.22
CA GLU A 96 -0.25 -4.40 -12.37
C GLU A 96 0.76 -3.40 -12.94
N GLU A 97 0.65 -2.13 -12.57
CA GLU A 97 1.60 -1.10 -12.97
C GLU A 97 2.79 -0.98 -12.02
N ILE A 98 2.75 -1.72 -10.93
CA ILE A 98 3.78 -1.70 -9.89
C ILE A 98 4.47 -3.06 -9.87
N VAL A 99 5.80 -3.05 -10.00
CA VAL A 99 6.60 -4.27 -9.91
C VAL A 99 7.58 -4.11 -8.76
N ILE A 100 7.57 -5.07 -7.85
CA ILE A 100 8.43 -5.06 -6.66
C ILE A 100 9.33 -6.29 -6.72
N PRO A 101 10.56 -6.16 -7.26
CA PRO A 101 11.51 -7.26 -7.22
C PRO A 101 11.87 -7.60 -5.78
N ARG A 102 11.81 -8.89 -5.45
CA ARG A 102 12.12 -9.36 -4.11
C ARG A 102 13.24 -10.37 -4.16
N THR A 103 14.09 -10.34 -3.15
CA THR A 103 15.13 -11.38 -2.96
C THR A 103 14.47 -12.68 -2.50
N GLY A 104 15.24 -13.75 -2.41
CA GLY A 104 14.77 -15.03 -1.89
C GLY A 104 14.18 -14.95 -0.49
N ASP A 105 14.61 -13.97 0.29
CA ASP A 105 14.08 -13.69 1.64
C ASP A 105 12.76 -12.92 1.62
N GLY A 106 12.27 -12.52 0.46
CA GLY A 106 11.04 -11.74 0.33
C GLY A 106 11.24 -10.24 0.55
N ILE A 107 12.47 -9.77 0.66
CA ILE A 107 12.78 -8.36 0.88
C ILE A 107 12.74 -7.61 -0.45
N ALA A 108 12.04 -6.48 -0.47
CA ALA A 108 12.01 -5.63 -1.65
C ALA A 108 13.30 -4.82 -1.77
N THR A 109 13.96 -4.90 -2.92
CA THR A 109 15.19 -4.15 -3.19
C THR A 109 14.92 -2.86 -3.94
N SER A 110 13.82 -2.80 -4.66
CA SER A 110 13.38 -1.61 -5.40
C SER A 110 11.89 -1.69 -5.67
N ILE A 111 11.32 -0.58 -6.07
CA ILE A 111 9.94 -0.50 -6.53
C ILE A 111 9.98 0.09 -7.93
N GLN A 112 9.36 -0.58 -8.89
CA GLN A 112 9.26 -0.10 -10.26
C GLN A 112 7.80 0.26 -10.55
N VAL A 113 7.60 1.45 -11.09
CA VAL A 113 6.26 1.95 -11.45
C VAL A 113 6.25 2.29 -12.93
N ASN A 114 5.36 1.66 -13.67
CA ASN A 114 5.21 1.88 -15.10
C ASN A 114 4.16 2.95 -15.34
N VAL A 115 4.58 4.09 -15.87
CA VAL A 115 3.71 5.24 -16.12
C VAL A 115 3.37 5.29 -17.59
N ARG A 116 2.08 5.22 -17.89
CA ARG A 116 1.55 5.31 -19.25
C ARG A 116 1.16 6.75 -19.58
N PRO A 117 1.11 7.09 -20.88
CA PRO A 117 0.65 8.41 -21.33
C PRO A 117 -0.77 8.75 -20.87
#